data_ad210860d4bb439482208e6d2a893e31
#
_entry.id   ad210860d4bb439482208e6d2a893e31
#
_cell.length_a   1.000
_cell.length_b   1.000
_cell.length_c   1.000
_cell.angle_alpha   90.00
_cell.angle_beta   90.00
_cell.angle_gamma   90.00
#
_symmetry.space_group_name_H-M   'P 1'
#
loop_
_entity.id
_entity.type
_entity.pdbx_description
1 polymer ?
#
loop_
_entity_poly.entity_id
_entity_poly.type
_entity_poly.pdbx_seq_one_letter_code
_entity_poly.pdbx_strand_id
1 'polypeptide(L)'
;MTRAEFHHAVNEQYQRIVQYFKPQFLLGLTATPERMDGKNIYEICDYNVPYEISLKEAIDKGMLVPFHYYGIYDETDYSGLHLVKGHYEEKALNETYIGNVARYELIYKYYMKYRSKRALGFCCSRQHAEDMAKEFSNRGIPSVAVYSNANGEFSEDREKAIEKLMNQEIKVIFSVDMFNEGVDIPALDMVMFLRPTESPIVFQQQLGRGLRTYKGKEYLNVLDFIGNYQKAGLAPLILSGTKAFDEKRACEYNELEYPDNCMVDFDMHLIDLFRELDKKSLSIKERIVREYYKVKELLENRVPTRMELFTYMEDSVYQYCMKHAKENPFRRYMEFLQDLQELSEEEQRLYHGIGREFIAVMETTDMQKVYKMPILYSFYNDGNIRMEVTEEEVLKSWKQFFDNGTNWKDFADNISYEDYKRMTDKQHLSKAKSMPIKYLKASGKGFFIEKEGYALALREDLKDIIQLEAFKAQMKDILEYRTMEYYRRRYLQGSQI
;
A
#
# COMPACT_ATOMS: atom_id res chain seq x y z
N MET A 1 12.31 10.82 -19.21
CA MET A 1 12.42 9.36 -19.01
C MET A 1 11.06 8.82 -18.65
N THR A 2 10.55 7.83 -19.35
CA THR A 2 9.23 7.21 -19.08
C THR A 2 9.46 5.76 -18.67
N ARG A 3 8.71 5.28 -17.66
CA ARG A 3 8.82 3.92 -17.18
C ARG A 3 7.45 3.36 -16.76
N ALA A 4 7.11 2.19 -17.30
CA ALA A 4 6.00 1.35 -16.84
C ALA A 4 6.44 0.49 -15.64
N GLU A 5 5.49 0.03 -14.83
CA GLU A 5 5.72 -0.70 -13.57
C GLU A 5 6.62 0.10 -12.59
N PHE A 6 6.26 1.37 -12.44
CA PHE A 6 7.06 2.33 -11.68
C PHE A 6 7.14 2.01 -10.18
N HIS A 7 6.25 1.16 -9.67
CA HIS A 7 6.32 0.68 -8.29
C HIS A 7 7.63 -0.06 -7.95
N HIS A 8 8.40 -0.53 -8.96
CA HIS A 8 9.75 -1.06 -8.75
C HIS A 8 10.83 0.02 -8.60
N ALA A 9 10.53 1.30 -8.88
CA ALA A 9 11.53 2.37 -8.93
C ALA A 9 12.20 2.66 -7.58
N VAL A 10 11.61 2.23 -6.48
CA VAL A 10 12.17 2.35 -5.12
C VAL A 10 13.25 1.30 -4.79
N ASN A 11 13.46 0.29 -5.63
CA ASN A 11 14.53 -0.67 -5.46
C ASN A 11 15.89 0.01 -5.73
N GLU A 12 16.91 -0.32 -4.94
CA GLU A 12 18.25 0.30 -5.04
C GLU A 12 18.82 0.31 -6.46
N GLN A 13 18.62 -0.78 -7.23
CA GLN A 13 19.10 -0.88 -8.60
C GLN A 13 18.47 0.19 -9.51
N TYR A 14 17.18 0.46 -9.32
CA TYR A 14 16.47 1.47 -10.11
C TYR A 14 16.76 2.89 -9.64
N GLN A 15 16.90 3.10 -8.35
CA GLN A 15 17.35 4.38 -7.81
C GLN A 15 18.73 4.76 -8.36
N ARG A 16 19.67 3.81 -8.45
CA ARG A 16 20.98 4.02 -9.09
C ARG A 16 20.85 4.49 -10.54
N ILE A 17 19.92 3.92 -11.32
CA ILE A 17 19.67 4.33 -12.70
C ILE A 17 19.15 5.78 -12.76
N VAL A 18 18.13 6.11 -11.94
CA VAL A 18 17.55 7.46 -11.90
C VAL A 18 18.60 8.49 -11.46
N GLN A 19 19.39 8.18 -10.43
CA GLN A 19 20.47 9.03 -9.94
C GLN A 19 21.61 9.22 -10.95
N TYR A 20 21.94 8.17 -11.71
CA TYR A 20 23.00 8.23 -12.73
C TYR A 20 22.60 9.14 -13.89
N PHE A 21 21.40 8.96 -14.44
CA PHE A 21 20.97 9.71 -15.62
C PHE A 21 20.48 11.12 -15.30
N LYS A 22 20.10 11.43 -14.02
CA LYS A 22 19.55 12.72 -13.59
C LYS A 22 18.60 13.33 -14.61
N PRO A 23 17.48 12.67 -14.92
CA PRO A 23 16.59 13.10 -15.99
C PRO A 23 15.96 14.45 -15.66
N GLN A 24 15.84 15.34 -16.64
CA GLN A 24 15.11 16.60 -16.49
C GLN A 24 13.60 16.39 -16.29
N PHE A 25 13.08 15.27 -16.77
CA PHE A 25 11.70 14.85 -16.61
C PHE A 25 11.63 13.34 -16.37
N LEU A 26 10.97 12.92 -15.30
CA LEU A 26 10.71 11.53 -14.96
C LEU A 26 9.21 11.28 -14.96
N LEU A 27 8.74 10.35 -15.80
CA LEU A 27 7.36 9.88 -15.80
C LEU A 27 7.32 8.42 -15.33
N GLY A 28 6.64 8.20 -14.21
CA GLY A 28 6.33 6.87 -13.70
C GLY A 28 4.90 6.47 -14.07
N LEU A 29 4.72 5.23 -14.54
CA LEU A 29 3.43 4.62 -14.80
C LEU A 29 3.34 3.33 -13.99
N THR A 30 2.26 3.14 -13.27
CA THR A 30 1.99 1.91 -12.53
C THR A 30 0.49 1.69 -12.38
N ALA A 31 0.06 0.43 -12.47
CA ALA A 31 -1.31 0.04 -12.17
C ALA A 31 -1.54 -0.09 -10.65
N THR A 32 -0.48 -0.25 -9.87
CA THR A 32 -0.50 -0.48 -8.42
C THR A 32 0.49 0.44 -7.75
N PRO A 33 0.12 1.69 -7.46
CA PRO A 33 1.00 2.65 -6.80
C PRO A 33 1.30 2.27 -5.35
N GLU A 34 0.40 1.55 -4.70
CA GLU A 34 0.55 1.07 -3.34
C GLU A 34 1.47 -0.15 -3.31
N ARG A 35 2.48 -0.11 -2.44
CA ARG A 35 3.44 -1.21 -2.24
C ARG A 35 3.33 -1.78 -0.84
N MET A 36 3.45 -3.11 -0.75
CA MET A 36 3.47 -3.80 0.54
C MET A 36 4.84 -3.75 1.24
N ASP A 37 5.93 -3.36 0.53
CA ASP A 37 7.28 -3.24 1.08
C ASP A 37 7.60 -1.84 1.60
N GLY A 38 6.62 -0.96 1.61
CA GLY A 38 6.64 0.34 2.23
C GLY A 38 7.56 1.39 1.66
N LYS A 39 8.18 1.12 0.56
CA LYS A 39 8.93 2.15 -0.13
C LYS A 39 7.99 3.08 -0.87
N ASN A 40 8.10 4.36 -0.58
CA ASN A 40 7.21 5.37 -1.13
C ASN A 40 7.63 5.74 -2.56
N ILE A 41 6.87 5.30 -3.57
CA ILE A 41 7.13 5.65 -4.97
C ILE A 41 6.84 7.12 -5.27
N TYR A 42 5.96 7.74 -4.50
CA TYR A 42 5.58 9.14 -4.72
C TYR A 42 6.73 10.10 -4.41
N GLU A 43 7.61 9.75 -3.47
CA GLU A 43 8.81 10.51 -3.13
C GLU A 43 9.74 10.68 -4.34
N ILE A 44 9.90 9.63 -5.16
CA ILE A 44 10.75 9.66 -6.37
C ILE A 44 10.24 10.68 -7.41
N CYS A 45 8.95 10.99 -7.39
CA CYS A 45 8.28 11.94 -8.26
C CYS A 45 7.87 13.22 -7.52
N ASP A 46 8.52 13.56 -6.40
CA ASP A 46 8.20 14.74 -5.58
C ASP A 46 6.70 14.84 -5.23
N TYR A 47 6.06 13.69 -5.02
CA TYR A 47 4.62 13.58 -4.76
C TYR A 47 3.74 14.16 -5.89
N ASN A 48 4.25 14.25 -7.10
CA ASN A 48 3.50 14.76 -8.23
C ASN A 48 2.79 13.62 -8.98
N VAL A 49 1.48 13.45 -8.77
CA VAL A 49 0.62 12.47 -9.46
C VAL A 49 -0.33 13.23 -10.38
N PRO A 50 0.01 13.44 -11.64
CA PRO A 50 -0.81 14.25 -12.57
C PRO A 50 -2.11 13.54 -12.96
N TYR A 51 -2.17 12.22 -12.89
CA TYR A 51 -3.34 11.43 -13.29
C TYR A 51 -3.43 10.13 -12.50
N GLU A 52 -4.61 9.83 -12.00
CA GLU A 52 -4.98 8.57 -11.39
C GLU A 52 -6.36 8.14 -11.90
N ILE A 53 -6.53 6.85 -12.22
CA ILE A 53 -7.81 6.27 -12.64
C ILE A 53 -8.03 4.97 -11.88
N SER A 54 -9.18 4.82 -11.26
CA SER A 54 -9.57 3.59 -10.59
C SER A 54 -9.99 2.50 -11.59
N LEU A 55 -9.98 1.23 -11.14
CA LEU A 55 -10.49 0.11 -11.94
C LEU A 55 -11.93 0.36 -12.40
N LYS A 56 -12.80 0.80 -11.49
CA LYS A 56 -14.19 1.14 -11.77
C LYS A 56 -14.29 2.18 -12.88
N GLU A 57 -13.59 3.30 -12.72
CA GLU A 57 -13.61 4.38 -13.69
C GLU A 57 -13.05 3.97 -15.06
N ALA A 58 -12.03 3.09 -15.10
CA ALA A 58 -11.46 2.59 -16.35
C ALA A 58 -12.44 1.69 -17.11
N ILE A 59 -13.25 0.89 -16.40
CA ILE A 59 -14.32 0.08 -16.98
C ILE A 59 -15.47 0.97 -17.45
N ASP A 60 -15.96 1.88 -16.62
CA ASP A 60 -17.06 2.78 -16.93
C ASP A 60 -16.76 3.67 -18.15
N LYS A 61 -15.48 4.05 -18.33
CA LYS A 61 -14.99 4.77 -19.52
C LYS A 61 -14.71 3.88 -20.75
N GLY A 62 -14.92 2.57 -20.65
CA GLY A 62 -14.65 1.63 -21.76
C GLY A 62 -13.18 1.43 -22.11
N MET A 63 -12.27 1.83 -21.24
CA MET A 63 -10.82 1.56 -21.40
C MET A 63 -10.48 0.09 -21.12
N LEU A 64 -11.28 -0.57 -20.28
CA LEU A 64 -11.24 -1.98 -19.95
C LEU A 64 -12.60 -2.61 -20.25
N VAL A 65 -12.64 -3.92 -20.50
CA VAL A 65 -13.90 -4.64 -20.61
C VAL A 65 -14.50 -4.88 -19.22
N PRO A 66 -15.83 -4.96 -19.07
CA PRO A 66 -16.47 -5.40 -17.84
C PRO A 66 -16.11 -6.86 -17.53
N PHE A 67 -16.38 -7.28 -16.29
CA PHE A 67 -16.17 -8.66 -15.86
C PHE A 67 -17.46 -9.30 -15.34
N HIS A 68 -17.55 -10.60 -15.50
CA HIS A 68 -18.50 -11.45 -14.82
C HIS A 68 -17.74 -12.30 -13.80
N TYR A 69 -17.86 -11.94 -12.53
CA TYR A 69 -17.19 -12.61 -11.42
C TYR A 69 -18.11 -13.61 -10.74
N TYR A 70 -17.59 -14.82 -10.57
CA TYR A 70 -18.25 -15.92 -9.91
C TYR A 70 -17.40 -16.37 -8.72
N GLY A 71 -17.82 -15.99 -7.52
CA GLY A 71 -17.28 -16.52 -6.27
C GLY A 71 -17.87 -17.90 -6.00
N ILE A 72 -17.06 -18.92 -6.07
CA ILE A 72 -17.46 -20.33 -5.98
C ILE A 72 -17.00 -20.86 -4.65
N TYR A 73 -17.94 -21.38 -3.85
CA TYR A 73 -17.57 -21.99 -2.58
C TYR A 73 -16.76 -23.28 -2.80
N ASP A 74 -15.55 -23.30 -2.23
CA ASP A 74 -14.63 -24.42 -2.23
C ASP A 74 -14.62 -25.03 -0.82
N GLU A 75 -15.08 -26.26 -0.67
CA GLU A 75 -15.18 -26.97 0.60
C GLU A 75 -13.82 -27.36 1.19
N THR A 76 -12.71 -27.02 0.50
CA THR A 76 -11.36 -27.23 1.00
C THR A 76 -11.17 -26.55 2.34
N ASP A 77 -10.74 -27.33 3.35
CA ASP A 77 -10.55 -26.83 4.70
C ASP A 77 -9.14 -26.22 4.88
N TYR A 78 -9.11 -24.94 5.16
CA TYR A 78 -7.87 -24.17 5.43
C TYR A 78 -7.62 -23.96 6.93
N SER A 79 -8.50 -24.45 7.82
CA SER A 79 -8.39 -24.19 9.27
C SER A 79 -7.13 -24.76 9.90
N GLY A 80 -6.58 -25.83 9.31
CA GLY A 80 -5.32 -26.45 9.71
C GLY A 80 -4.06 -25.83 9.12
N LEU A 81 -4.20 -24.84 8.21
CA LEU A 81 -3.08 -24.20 7.54
C LEU A 81 -2.65 -22.93 8.28
N HIS A 82 -1.38 -22.83 8.62
CA HIS A 82 -0.82 -21.67 9.27
C HIS A 82 -0.26 -20.66 8.25
N LEU A 83 -0.46 -19.37 8.52
CA LEU A 83 0.18 -18.30 7.78
C LEU A 83 1.59 -18.07 8.31
N VAL A 84 2.59 -18.14 7.44
CA VAL A 84 3.97 -17.75 7.72
C VAL A 84 4.26 -16.45 6.94
N LYS A 85 4.60 -15.38 7.65
CA LYS A 85 4.81 -14.04 7.05
C LYS A 85 3.63 -13.54 6.18
N GLY A 86 2.41 -13.90 6.58
CA GLY A 86 1.19 -13.48 5.89
C GLY A 86 0.81 -14.31 4.65
N HIS A 87 1.55 -15.40 4.37
CA HIS A 87 1.32 -16.33 3.27
C HIS A 87 1.15 -17.76 3.79
N TYR A 88 0.34 -18.55 3.11
CA TYR A 88 0.30 -19.99 3.36
C TYR A 88 1.54 -20.66 2.79
N GLU A 89 2.08 -21.64 3.53
CA GLU A 89 3.23 -22.41 3.04
C GLU A 89 2.87 -23.21 1.79
N GLU A 90 3.69 -23.09 0.74
CA GLU A 90 3.49 -23.78 -0.53
C GLU A 90 3.34 -25.30 -0.35
N LYS A 91 4.13 -25.91 0.55
CA LYS A 91 4.05 -27.34 0.85
C LYS A 91 2.69 -27.72 1.41
N ALA A 92 2.15 -26.97 2.37
CA ALA A 92 0.86 -27.23 2.98
C ALA A 92 -0.30 -27.06 1.97
N LEU A 93 -0.21 -26.05 1.08
CA LEU A 93 -1.17 -25.89 0.00
C LEU A 93 -1.10 -27.06 -1.01
N ASN A 94 0.10 -27.54 -1.33
CA ASN A 94 0.28 -28.70 -2.22
C ASN A 94 -0.37 -29.96 -1.64
N GLU A 95 -0.15 -30.23 -0.36
CA GLU A 95 -0.77 -31.38 0.33
C GLU A 95 -2.31 -31.29 0.33
N THR A 96 -2.85 -30.08 0.32
CA THR A 96 -4.29 -29.82 0.31
C THR A 96 -4.92 -29.91 -1.09
N TYR A 97 -4.20 -29.53 -2.13
CA TYR A 97 -4.74 -29.39 -3.49
C TYR A 97 -4.44 -30.57 -4.40
N ILE A 98 -3.21 -31.11 -4.34
CA ILE A 98 -2.77 -32.16 -5.25
C ILE A 98 -3.47 -33.48 -4.92
N GLY A 99 -4.06 -34.09 -5.92
CA GLY A 99 -4.86 -35.29 -5.75
C GLY A 99 -6.28 -35.07 -5.15
N ASN A 100 -6.69 -33.83 -4.93
CA ASN A 100 -8.04 -33.52 -4.44
C ASN A 100 -9.07 -33.62 -5.57
N VAL A 101 -9.59 -34.80 -5.79
CA VAL A 101 -10.54 -35.12 -6.87
C VAL A 101 -11.80 -34.26 -6.80
N ALA A 102 -12.36 -34.03 -5.60
CA ALA A 102 -13.55 -33.20 -5.44
C ALA A 102 -13.33 -31.78 -5.92
N ARG A 103 -12.14 -31.21 -5.64
CA ARG A 103 -11.75 -29.89 -6.09
C ARG A 103 -11.53 -29.83 -7.60
N TYR A 104 -10.93 -30.85 -8.20
CA TYR A 104 -10.79 -30.91 -9.66
C TYR A 104 -12.13 -30.97 -10.37
N GLU A 105 -13.08 -31.76 -9.86
CA GLU A 105 -14.44 -31.82 -10.39
C GLU A 105 -15.16 -30.46 -10.29
N LEU A 106 -14.99 -29.78 -9.16
CA LEU A 106 -15.58 -28.44 -8.95
C LEU A 106 -15.02 -27.46 -9.98
N ILE A 107 -13.70 -27.36 -10.14
CA ILE A 107 -13.04 -26.46 -11.09
C ILE A 107 -13.45 -26.78 -12.52
N TYR A 108 -13.42 -28.06 -12.89
CA TYR A 108 -13.81 -28.51 -14.22
C TYR A 108 -15.29 -28.22 -14.52
N LYS A 109 -16.20 -28.48 -13.58
CA LYS A 109 -17.64 -28.20 -13.70
C LYS A 109 -17.88 -26.71 -14.04
N TYR A 110 -17.27 -25.81 -13.30
CA TYR A 110 -17.47 -24.38 -13.51
C TYR A 110 -16.78 -23.88 -14.79
N TYR A 111 -15.59 -24.39 -15.12
CA TYR A 111 -14.96 -24.14 -16.41
C TYR A 111 -15.88 -24.55 -17.58
N MET A 112 -16.48 -25.74 -17.51
CA MET A 112 -17.39 -26.23 -18.55
C MET A 112 -18.72 -25.46 -18.60
N LYS A 113 -19.20 -24.94 -17.47
CA LYS A 113 -20.41 -24.11 -17.41
C LYS A 113 -20.22 -22.80 -18.17
N TYR A 114 -19.08 -22.13 -17.98
CA TYR A 114 -18.83 -20.81 -18.55
C TYR A 114 -17.99 -20.82 -19.83
N ARG A 115 -17.45 -21.94 -20.18
CA ARG A 115 -16.65 -22.25 -21.39
C ARG A 115 -15.80 -21.08 -21.92
N SER A 116 -14.52 -21.28 -21.99
CA SER A 116 -13.56 -20.31 -22.46
C SER A 116 -12.87 -20.78 -23.75
N LYS A 117 -12.44 -19.83 -24.56
CA LYS A 117 -11.53 -20.07 -25.69
C LYS A 117 -10.10 -19.91 -25.24
N ARG A 118 -9.82 -19.01 -24.31
CA ARG A 118 -8.48 -18.66 -23.81
C ARG A 118 -8.55 -18.34 -22.33
N ALA A 119 -8.21 -19.31 -21.50
CA ALA A 119 -8.24 -19.16 -20.05
C ALA A 119 -6.83 -19.10 -19.44
N LEU A 120 -6.71 -18.40 -18.33
CA LEU A 120 -5.54 -18.36 -17.46
C LEU A 120 -5.93 -18.76 -16.04
N GLY A 121 -5.28 -19.81 -15.49
CA GLY A 121 -5.46 -20.26 -14.12
C GLY A 121 -4.26 -19.90 -13.24
N PHE A 122 -4.48 -19.25 -12.11
CA PHE A 122 -3.42 -18.91 -11.15
C PHE A 122 -3.34 -19.97 -10.05
N CYS A 123 -2.21 -20.68 -10.02
CA CYS A 123 -1.92 -21.78 -9.07
C CYS A 123 -0.98 -21.32 -7.95
N CYS A 124 -0.94 -22.08 -6.84
CA CYS A 124 -0.09 -21.79 -5.70
C CYS A 124 1.36 -22.27 -5.88
N SER A 125 1.59 -23.29 -6.71
CA SER A 125 2.90 -23.90 -6.91
C SER A 125 3.07 -24.47 -8.31
N ARG A 126 4.31 -24.79 -8.67
CA ARG A 126 4.67 -25.47 -9.93
C ARG A 126 3.97 -26.82 -10.06
N GLN A 127 3.99 -27.60 -8.98
CA GLN A 127 3.37 -28.92 -8.93
C GLN A 127 1.86 -28.82 -9.08
N HIS A 128 1.21 -27.85 -8.45
CA HIS A 128 -0.23 -27.60 -8.63
C HIS A 128 -0.57 -27.20 -10.06
N ALA A 129 0.24 -26.35 -10.72
CA ALA A 129 0.03 -25.97 -12.11
C ALA A 129 0.16 -27.15 -13.09
N GLU A 130 1.18 -28.02 -12.89
CA GLU A 130 1.35 -29.25 -13.65
C GLU A 130 0.18 -30.20 -13.48
N ASP A 131 -0.26 -30.41 -12.25
CA ASP A 131 -1.35 -31.29 -11.91
C ASP A 131 -2.67 -30.82 -12.56
N MET A 132 -2.96 -29.54 -12.50
CA MET A 132 -4.12 -28.93 -13.15
C MET A 132 -4.04 -29.05 -14.70
N ALA A 133 -2.87 -28.83 -15.30
CA ALA A 133 -2.67 -28.95 -16.74
C ALA A 133 -2.89 -30.40 -17.20
N LYS A 134 -2.39 -31.38 -16.43
CA LYS A 134 -2.58 -32.80 -16.65
C LYS A 134 -4.06 -33.18 -16.56
N GLU A 135 -4.74 -32.79 -15.48
CA GLU A 135 -6.15 -33.12 -15.25
C GLU A 135 -7.05 -32.57 -16.38
N PHE A 136 -6.82 -31.32 -16.80
CA PHE A 136 -7.60 -30.72 -17.90
C PHE A 136 -7.31 -31.39 -19.23
N SER A 137 -6.03 -31.67 -19.53
CA SER A 137 -5.62 -32.35 -20.77
C SER A 137 -6.22 -33.77 -20.85
N ASN A 138 -6.20 -34.54 -19.76
CA ASN A 138 -6.81 -35.88 -19.67
C ASN A 138 -8.33 -35.85 -19.91
N ARG A 139 -9.00 -34.73 -19.63
CA ARG A 139 -10.43 -34.52 -19.89
C ARG A 139 -10.73 -33.90 -21.25
N GLY A 140 -9.74 -33.84 -22.16
CA GLY A 140 -9.89 -33.36 -23.51
C GLY A 140 -9.87 -31.83 -23.64
N ILE A 141 -9.35 -31.12 -22.65
CA ILE A 141 -9.10 -29.67 -22.70
C ILE A 141 -7.59 -29.47 -22.79
N PRO A 142 -7.02 -29.23 -23.99
CA PRO A 142 -5.58 -29.04 -24.14
C PRO A 142 -5.09 -27.87 -23.27
N SER A 143 -4.16 -28.17 -22.34
CA SER A 143 -3.72 -27.23 -21.32
C SER A 143 -2.23 -27.42 -21.02
N VAL A 144 -1.56 -26.36 -20.60
CA VAL A 144 -0.14 -26.40 -20.20
C VAL A 144 0.08 -25.62 -18.90
N ALA A 145 1.12 -26.02 -18.18
CA ALA A 145 1.64 -25.27 -17.04
C ALA A 145 2.77 -24.33 -17.47
N VAL A 146 2.81 -23.12 -16.90
CA VAL A 146 3.88 -22.14 -17.15
C VAL A 146 4.42 -21.64 -15.81
N TYR A 147 5.70 -21.88 -15.58
CA TYR A 147 6.45 -21.47 -14.40
C TYR A 147 7.94 -21.31 -14.72
N SER A 148 8.71 -20.68 -13.81
CA SER A 148 10.15 -20.46 -14.01
C SER A 148 10.92 -21.79 -14.12
N ASN A 149 11.75 -21.92 -15.17
CA ASN A 149 12.52 -23.15 -15.48
C ASN A 149 11.60 -24.37 -15.69
N ALA A 150 10.56 -24.19 -16.50
CA ALA A 150 9.61 -25.24 -16.87
C ALA A 150 10.32 -26.48 -17.46
N ASN A 151 10.11 -27.65 -16.85
CA ASN A 151 10.73 -28.92 -17.27
C ASN A 151 9.83 -30.14 -17.04
N GLY A 152 8.56 -29.91 -16.69
CA GLY A 152 7.57 -30.96 -16.48
C GLY A 152 6.95 -31.44 -17.80
N GLU A 153 6.28 -32.58 -17.75
CA GLU A 153 5.63 -33.22 -18.92
C GLU A 153 4.51 -32.34 -19.50
N PHE A 154 3.77 -31.62 -18.63
CA PHE A 154 2.67 -30.72 -19.01
C PHE A 154 3.08 -29.26 -18.98
N SER A 155 4.39 -28.95 -18.88
CA SER A 155 4.88 -27.58 -18.88
C SER A 155 5.35 -27.12 -20.25
N GLU A 156 5.30 -25.79 -20.46
CA GLU A 156 5.76 -25.15 -21.69
C GLU A 156 6.49 -23.84 -21.35
N ASP A 157 7.36 -23.42 -22.27
CA ASP A 157 7.93 -22.07 -22.23
C ASP A 157 6.82 -21.01 -22.36
N ARG A 158 7.00 -19.89 -21.67
CA ARG A 158 5.99 -18.83 -21.58
C ARG A 158 5.58 -18.28 -22.96
N GLU A 159 6.54 -17.99 -23.81
CA GLU A 159 6.26 -17.38 -25.13
C GLU A 159 5.54 -18.37 -26.04
N LYS A 160 5.99 -19.62 -26.07
CA LYS A 160 5.35 -20.70 -26.82
C LYS A 160 3.94 -21.01 -26.28
N ALA A 161 3.74 -21.01 -24.97
CA ALA A 161 2.42 -21.23 -24.38
C ALA A 161 1.44 -20.14 -24.81
N ILE A 162 1.89 -18.87 -24.81
CA ILE A 162 1.08 -17.75 -25.29
C ILE A 162 0.72 -17.90 -26.76
N GLU A 163 1.69 -18.25 -27.61
CA GLU A 163 1.49 -18.48 -29.03
C GLU A 163 0.44 -19.59 -29.26
N LYS A 164 0.60 -20.75 -28.62
CA LYS A 164 -0.35 -21.86 -28.67
C LYS A 164 -1.75 -21.46 -28.18
N LEU A 165 -1.84 -20.65 -27.13
CA LEU A 165 -3.12 -20.15 -26.62
C LEU A 165 -3.78 -19.20 -27.64
N MET A 166 -3.00 -18.29 -28.23
CA MET A 166 -3.51 -17.36 -29.25
C MET A 166 -4.01 -18.11 -30.50
N ASN A 167 -3.31 -19.15 -30.94
CA ASN A 167 -3.70 -20.02 -32.03
C ASN A 167 -4.80 -21.01 -31.69
N GLN A 168 -5.26 -21.08 -30.42
CA GLN A 168 -6.26 -22.02 -29.91
C GLN A 168 -5.82 -23.51 -29.99
N GLU A 169 -4.52 -23.76 -30.07
CA GLU A 169 -3.95 -25.11 -29.94
C GLU A 169 -4.09 -25.64 -28.52
N ILE A 170 -4.01 -24.73 -27.55
CA ILE A 170 -4.37 -24.97 -26.14
C ILE A 170 -5.49 -24.01 -25.73
N LYS A 171 -6.24 -24.35 -24.67
CA LYS A 171 -7.35 -23.56 -24.16
C LYS A 171 -7.06 -22.93 -22.80
N VAL A 172 -6.16 -23.52 -22.02
CA VAL A 172 -5.85 -23.05 -20.66
C VAL A 172 -4.35 -23.03 -20.43
N ILE A 173 -3.88 -21.96 -19.86
CA ILE A 173 -2.54 -21.88 -19.23
C ILE A 173 -2.74 -21.88 -17.71
N PHE A 174 -2.12 -22.80 -16.99
CA PHE A 174 -2.00 -22.78 -15.54
C PHE A 174 -0.64 -22.20 -15.16
N SER A 175 -0.63 -21.15 -14.33
CA SER A 175 0.59 -20.39 -14.06
C SER A 175 0.85 -20.16 -12.59
N VAL A 176 2.14 -20.08 -12.26
CA VAL A 176 2.64 -19.66 -10.96
C VAL A 176 3.47 -18.40 -11.14
N ASP A 177 2.98 -17.26 -10.67
CA ASP A 177 3.60 -15.93 -10.63
C ASP A 177 4.15 -15.36 -11.95
N MET A 178 4.30 -16.17 -13.01
CA MET A 178 4.88 -15.77 -14.30
C MET A 178 4.00 -14.78 -15.09
N PHE A 179 2.74 -14.65 -14.73
CA PHE A 179 1.77 -13.77 -15.41
C PHE A 179 1.27 -12.62 -14.51
N ASN A 180 1.90 -12.43 -13.36
CA ASN A 180 1.57 -11.30 -12.50
C ASN A 180 1.99 -9.97 -13.14
N GLU A 181 3.13 -9.95 -13.85
CA GLU A 181 3.70 -8.76 -14.48
C GLU A 181 4.27 -9.04 -15.87
N GLY A 182 4.34 -8.01 -16.71
CA GLY A 182 5.08 -8.04 -17.99
C GLY A 182 4.48 -8.90 -19.12
N VAL A 183 3.25 -9.39 -18.99
CA VAL A 183 2.59 -10.19 -20.04
C VAL A 183 1.35 -9.48 -20.55
N ASP A 184 1.17 -9.52 -21.86
CA ASP A 184 0.02 -8.98 -22.56
C ASP A 184 -0.71 -10.06 -23.36
N ILE A 185 -1.88 -10.49 -22.88
CA ILE A 185 -2.78 -11.40 -23.58
C ILE A 185 -4.19 -10.80 -23.60
N PRO A 186 -4.46 -9.79 -24.42
CA PRO A 186 -5.76 -9.11 -24.45
C PRO A 186 -6.92 -10.04 -24.81
N ALA A 187 -6.64 -11.12 -25.55
CA ALA A 187 -7.63 -12.10 -26.00
C ALA A 187 -8.09 -13.06 -24.90
N LEU A 188 -7.59 -12.97 -23.67
CA LEU A 188 -8.10 -13.76 -22.53
C LEU A 188 -9.57 -13.45 -22.32
N ASP A 189 -10.39 -14.50 -22.24
CA ASP A 189 -11.82 -14.40 -21.97
C ASP A 189 -12.23 -15.07 -20.64
N MET A 190 -11.26 -15.71 -19.96
CA MET A 190 -11.45 -16.25 -18.60
C MET A 190 -10.19 -16.18 -17.77
N VAL A 191 -10.37 -15.87 -16.49
CA VAL A 191 -9.34 -15.99 -15.43
C VAL A 191 -9.89 -16.87 -14.31
N MET A 192 -9.05 -17.78 -13.80
CA MET A 192 -9.38 -18.67 -12.69
C MET A 192 -8.40 -18.45 -11.53
N PHE A 193 -8.92 -18.10 -10.36
CA PHE A 193 -8.14 -18.04 -9.12
C PHE A 193 -8.26 -19.39 -8.40
N LEU A 194 -7.17 -20.17 -8.49
CA LEU A 194 -7.08 -21.54 -7.95
C LEU A 194 -6.23 -21.61 -6.68
N ARG A 195 -5.96 -20.48 -6.08
CA ARG A 195 -5.23 -20.34 -4.83
C ARG A 195 -5.87 -19.28 -3.94
N PRO A 196 -5.64 -19.30 -2.61
CA PRO A 196 -6.13 -18.23 -1.75
C PRO A 196 -5.64 -16.86 -2.21
N THR A 197 -6.54 -15.88 -2.23
CA THR A 197 -6.19 -14.48 -2.47
C THR A 197 -5.59 -13.89 -1.20
N GLU A 198 -4.28 -13.76 -1.15
CA GLU A 198 -3.56 -13.25 0.02
C GLU A 198 -3.26 -11.75 -0.08
N SER A 199 -3.20 -11.22 -1.29
CA SER A 199 -2.88 -9.82 -1.57
C SER A 199 -3.89 -9.17 -2.53
N PRO A 200 -4.56 -8.07 -2.12
CA PRO A 200 -5.41 -7.29 -3.00
C PRO A 200 -4.68 -6.80 -4.26
N ILE A 201 -3.42 -6.42 -4.13
CA ILE A 201 -2.60 -5.92 -5.24
C ILE A 201 -2.37 -7.02 -6.28
N VAL A 202 -1.95 -8.21 -5.83
CA VAL A 202 -1.75 -9.36 -6.71
C VAL A 202 -3.04 -9.75 -7.41
N PHE A 203 -4.16 -9.76 -6.67
CA PHE A 203 -5.48 -10.03 -7.26
C PHE A 203 -5.83 -9.03 -8.36
N GLN A 204 -5.69 -7.73 -8.10
CA GLN A 204 -5.96 -6.69 -9.10
C GLN A 204 -5.03 -6.78 -10.31
N GLN A 205 -3.75 -7.08 -10.12
CA GLN A 205 -2.80 -7.29 -11.21
C GLN A 205 -3.19 -8.48 -12.08
N GLN A 206 -3.54 -9.60 -11.46
CA GLN A 206 -3.97 -10.82 -12.15
C GLN A 206 -5.31 -10.61 -12.88
N LEU A 207 -6.28 -9.99 -12.24
CA LEU A 207 -7.56 -9.62 -12.85
C LEU A 207 -7.35 -8.67 -14.04
N GLY A 208 -6.52 -7.65 -13.87
CA GLY A 208 -6.22 -6.64 -14.90
C GLY A 208 -5.65 -7.23 -16.19
N ARG A 209 -4.97 -8.40 -16.14
CA ARG A 209 -4.48 -9.10 -17.35
C ARG A 209 -5.62 -9.50 -18.28
N GLY A 210 -6.75 -9.90 -17.71
CA GLY A 210 -7.91 -10.31 -18.47
C GLY A 210 -8.86 -9.17 -18.84
N LEU A 211 -8.72 -7.97 -18.30
CA LEU A 211 -9.68 -6.88 -18.55
C LEU A 211 -9.38 -6.05 -19.80
N ARG A 212 -8.27 -6.29 -20.48
CA ARG A 212 -7.91 -5.53 -21.68
C ARG A 212 -8.92 -5.73 -22.81
N THR A 213 -9.18 -4.68 -23.56
CA THR A 213 -10.06 -4.71 -24.72
C THR A 213 -9.46 -5.54 -25.85
N TYR A 214 -10.27 -6.35 -26.50
CA TYR A 214 -9.89 -7.14 -27.66
C TYR A 214 -11.09 -7.28 -28.61
N LYS A 215 -10.81 -7.39 -29.93
CA LYS A 215 -11.87 -7.49 -30.93
C LYS A 215 -12.78 -8.71 -30.68
N GLY A 216 -14.06 -8.46 -30.48
CA GLY A 216 -15.06 -9.50 -30.22
C GLY A 216 -15.10 -10.03 -28.79
N LYS A 217 -14.43 -9.35 -27.86
CA LYS A 217 -14.50 -9.62 -26.43
C LYS A 217 -15.41 -8.60 -25.77
N GLU A 218 -16.51 -9.07 -25.19
CA GLU A 218 -17.53 -8.24 -24.54
C GLU A 218 -17.27 -8.10 -23.03
N TYR A 219 -16.80 -9.18 -22.39
CA TYR A 219 -16.48 -9.22 -20.96
C TYR A 219 -15.40 -10.29 -20.67
N LEU A 220 -14.93 -10.28 -19.44
CA LEU A 220 -14.04 -11.30 -18.88
C LEU A 220 -14.83 -12.16 -17.88
N ASN A 221 -14.79 -13.49 -18.04
CA ASN A 221 -15.25 -14.40 -16.97
C ASN A 221 -14.15 -14.55 -15.92
N VAL A 222 -14.53 -14.41 -14.65
CA VAL A 222 -13.63 -14.60 -13.50
C VAL A 222 -14.21 -15.68 -12.60
N LEU A 223 -13.52 -16.80 -12.48
CA LEU A 223 -13.89 -17.89 -11.56
C LEU A 223 -12.94 -17.84 -10.36
N ASP A 224 -13.47 -17.58 -9.18
CA ASP A 224 -12.67 -17.52 -7.95
C ASP A 224 -13.15 -18.61 -6.98
N PHE A 225 -12.28 -19.58 -6.69
CA PHE A 225 -12.57 -20.72 -5.84
C PHE A 225 -12.19 -20.40 -4.40
N ILE A 226 -13.18 -20.02 -3.60
CA ILE A 226 -13.02 -19.43 -2.28
C ILE A 226 -13.36 -20.45 -1.20
N GLY A 227 -12.38 -20.76 -0.37
CA GLY A 227 -12.57 -21.58 0.84
C GLY A 227 -12.55 -20.72 2.12
N ASN A 228 -12.46 -21.38 3.27
CA ASN A 228 -12.51 -20.75 4.60
C ASN A 228 -11.20 -20.09 5.06
N TYR A 229 -10.42 -19.53 4.14
CA TYR A 229 -9.18 -18.82 4.46
C TYR A 229 -9.42 -17.39 4.98
N GLN A 230 -8.45 -16.87 5.74
CA GLN A 230 -8.61 -15.64 6.54
C GLN A 230 -9.02 -14.39 5.75
N LYS A 231 -8.65 -14.30 4.49
CA LYS A 231 -8.90 -13.12 3.64
C LYS A 231 -9.97 -13.36 2.56
N ALA A 232 -10.76 -14.41 2.71
CA ALA A 232 -11.80 -14.79 1.74
C ALA A 232 -12.79 -13.65 1.44
N GLY A 233 -13.12 -12.80 2.41
CA GLY A 233 -14.04 -11.68 2.27
C GLY A 233 -13.49 -10.44 1.54
N LEU A 234 -12.23 -10.44 1.07
CA LEU A 234 -11.64 -9.28 0.40
C LEU A 234 -12.11 -9.10 -1.06
N ALA A 235 -12.42 -10.19 -1.76
CA ALA A 235 -12.76 -10.12 -3.18
C ALA A 235 -13.92 -9.17 -3.49
N PRO A 236 -15.07 -9.17 -2.77
CA PRO A 236 -16.15 -8.22 -3.01
C PRO A 236 -15.74 -6.76 -2.96
N LEU A 237 -14.90 -6.41 -1.98
CA LEU A 237 -14.44 -5.04 -1.73
C LEU A 237 -13.50 -4.56 -2.83
N ILE A 238 -12.57 -5.43 -3.25
CA ILE A 238 -11.64 -5.14 -4.34
C ILE A 238 -12.40 -4.88 -5.65
N LEU A 239 -13.40 -5.72 -5.94
CA LEU A 239 -14.18 -5.64 -7.16
C LEU A 239 -15.07 -4.40 -7.23
N SER A 240 -15.58 -3.91 -6.10
CA SER A 240 -16.35 -2.66 -6.04
C SER A 240 -15.49 -1.41 -6.30
N GLY A 241 -14.16 -1.54 -6.27
CA GLY A 241 -13.24 -0.41 -6.41
C GLY A 241 -13.28 0.56 -5.22
N THR A 242 -13.82 0.13 -4.10
CA THR A 242 -13.90 0.96 -2.89
C THR A 242 -12.49 1.17 -2.34
N LYS A 243 -11.97 2.39 -2.42
CA LYS A 243 -10.64 2.76 -1.91
C LYS A 243 -10.55 2.79 -0.37
N ALA A 244 -11.68 2.79 0.31
CA ALA A 244 -11.74 2.84 1.77
C ALA A 244 -12.56 1.65 2.27
N PHE A 245 -11.93 0.87 3.10
CA PHE A 245 -12.60 -0.12 3.94
C PHE A 245 -13.48 0.67 4.94
N ASP A 246 -14.74 0.87 4.62
CA ASP A 246 -15.71 1.39 5.56
C ASP A 246 -16.19 0.20 6.40
N GLU A 247 -15.69 0.08 7.63
CA GLU A 247 -15.98 -1.03 8.54
C GLU A 247 -17.47 -1.26 8.81
N LYS A 248 -18.28 -0.21 8.72
CA LYS A 248 -19.74 -0.31 8.81
C LYS A 248 -20.35 -0.96 7.57
N ARG A 249 -19.67 -0.93 6.42
CA ARG A 249 -20.14 -1.53 5.16
C ARG A 249 -19.64 -2.96 4.94
N ALA A 250 -18.65 -3.43 5.68
CA ALA A 250 -18.16 -4.80 5.56
C ALA A 250 -19.24 -5.86 5.83
N CYS A 251 -20.29 -5.51 6.58
CA CYS A 251 -21.44 -6.38 6.84
C CYS A 251 -22.55 -6.33 5.76
N GLU A 252 -22.43 -5.45 4.78
CA GLU A 252 -23.47 -5.19 3.77
C GLU A 252 -22.96 -5.47 2.36
N TYR A 253 -22.42 -6.68 2.14
CA TYR A 253 -21.94 -7.11 0.80
C TYR A 253 -22.99 -6.96 -0.30
N ASN A 254 -24.27 -6.93 0.05
CA ASN A 254 -25.38 -6.74 -0.89
C ASN A 254 -25.55 -5.27 -1.34
N GLU A 255 -24.90 -4.31 -0.71
CA GLU A 255 -24.98 -2.88 -1.02
C GLU A 255 -23.76 -2.35 -1.78
N LEU A 256 -22.79 -3.23 -2.10
CA LEU A 256 -21.61 -2.83 -2.86
C LEU A 256 -22.00 -2.52 -4.31
N GLU A 257 -21.64 -1.33 -4.76
CA GLU A 257 -21.77 -0.94 -6.15
C GLU A 257 -20.55 -1.41 -6.94
N TYR A 258 -20.81 -2.10 -8.05
CA TYR A 258 -19.77 -2.56 -8.96
C TYR A 258 -19.68 -1.65 -10.20
N PRO A 259 -18.58 -1.72 -11.00
CA PRO A 259 -18.49 -0.96 -12.25
C PRO A 259 -19.62 -1.27 -13.21
N ASP A 260 -19.94 -0.35 -14.12
CA ASP A 260 -20.99 -0.51 -15.11
C ASP A 260 -20.84 -1.80 -15.94
N ASN A 261 -21.96 -2.47 -16.20
CA ASN A 261 -22.01 -3.74 -16.94
C ASN A 261 -21.22 -4.90 -16.34
N CYS A 262 -20.68 -4.77 -15.13
CA CYS A 262 -20.07 -5.86 -14.40
C CYS A 262 -21.15 -6.69 -13.68
N MET A 263 -20.94 -8.00 -13.61
CA MET A 263 -21.75 -8.92 -12.83
C MET A 263 -20.91 -9.58 -11.76
N VAL A 264 -21.41 -9.59 -10.53
CA VAL A 264 -20.77 -10.26 -9.39
C VAL A 264 -21.78 -11.21 -8.75
N ASP A 265 -21.46 -12.49 -8.75
CA ASP A 265 -22.30 -13.57 -8.22
C ASP A 265 -21.50 -14.38 -7.20
N PHE A 266 -22.00 -14.49 -5.97
CA PHE A 266 -21.41 -15.29 -4.91
C PHE A 266 -22.31 -16.46 -4.56
N ASP A 267 -21.71 -17.63 -4.39
CA ASP A 267 -22.38 -18.75 -3.76
C ASP A 267 -22.94 -18.34 -2.38
N MET A 268 -24.15 -18.77 -2.05
CA MET A 268 -24.79 -18.41 -0.79
C MET A 268 -23.96 -18.81 0.44
N HIS A 269 -23.21 -19.92 0.38
CA HIS A 269 -22.32 -20.35 1.45
C HIS A 269 -21.17 -19.36 1.67
N LEU A 270 -20.74 -18.64 0.63
CA LEU A 270 -19.72 -17.60 0.78
C LEU A 270 -20.25 -16.37 1.51
N ILE A 271 -21.53 -16.02 1.29
CA ILE A 271 -22.14 -14.90 2.01
C ILE A 271 -22.18 -15.20 3.52
N ASP A 272 -22.54 -16.43 3.88
CA ASP A 272 -22.54 -16.85 5.27
C ASP A 272 -21.12 -16.93 5.85
N LEU A 273 -20.17 -17.46 5.08
CA LEU A 273 -18.75 -17.48 5.45
C LEU A 273 -18.21 -16.07 5.68
N PHE A 274 -18.49 -15.11 4.79
CA PHE A 274 -18.06 -13.72 4.95
C PHE A 274 -18.64 -13.08 6.21
N ARG A 275 -19.93 -13.31 6.50
CA ARG A 275 -20.59 -12.86 7.74
C ARG A 275 -19.97 -13.49 9.00
N GLU A 276 -19.57 -14.76 8.95
CA GLU A 276 -18.89 -15.40 10.07
C GLU A 276 -17.46 -14.85 10.28
N LEU A 277 -16.72 -14.61 9.21
CA LEU A 277 -15.39 -14.02 9.27
C LEU A 277 -15.46 -12.59 9.83
N ASP A 278 -16.46 -11.80 9.43
CA ASP A 278 -16.69 -10.45 9.97
C ASP A 278 -17.07 -10.47 11.46
N LYS A 279 -17.90 -11.40 11.89
CA LYS A 279 -18.25 -11.58 13.32
C LYS A 279 -17.07 -11.99 14.18
N LYS A 280 -16.10 -12.69 13.61
CA LYS A 280 -14.82 -13.04 14.25
C LYS A 280 -13.81 -11.91 14.14
N SER A 281 -14.18 -10.78 13.50
CA SER A 281 -13.28 -9.66 13.30
C SER A 281 -12.91 -9.04 14.65
N LEU A 282 -11.62 -8.87 14.82
CA LEU A 282 -11.00 -8.26 15.99
C LEU A 282 -11.55 -6.84 16.20
N SER A 283 -11.64 -6.41 17.45
CA SER A 283 -11.87 -4.99 17.73
C SER A 283 -10.80 -4.15 17.02
N ILE A 284 -11.11 -2.91 16.73
CA ILE A 284 -10.21 -2.04 15.96
C ILE A 284 -8.85 -1.87 16.65
N LYS A 285 -8.83 -1.78 17.97
CA LYS A 285 -7.59 -1.75 18.74
C LYS A 285 -6.75 -3.01 18.46
N GLU A 286 -7.37 -4.19 18.43
CA GLU A 286 -6.72 -5.45 18.11
C GLU A 286 -6.24 -5.50 16.65
N ARG A 287 -6.99 -4.91 15.72
CA ARG A 287 -6.55 -4.82 14.30
C ARG A 287 -5.32 -3.94 14.14
N ILE A 288 -5.27 -2.77 14.81
CA ILE A 288 -4.09 -1.91 14.81
C ILE A 288 -2.88 -2.66 15.38
N VAL A 289 -3.06 -3.35 16.51
CA VAL A 289 -2.01 -4.16 17.14
C VAL A 289 -1.55 -5.31 16.22
N ARG A 290 -2.48 -5.98 15.55
CA ARG A 290 -2.17 -7.04 14.58
C ARG A 290 -1.37 -6.52 13.39
N GLU A 291 -1.75 -5.36 12.83
CA GLU A 291 -1.00 -4.73 11.74
C GLU A 291 0.39 -4.29 12.20
N TYR A 292 0.53 -3.79 13.42
CA TYR A 292 1.83 -3.49 14.01
C TYR A 292 2.74 -4.72 14.05
N TYR A 293 2.26 -5.86 14.58
CA TYR A 293 3.08 -7.08 14.65
C TYR A 293 3.39 -7.66 13.27
N LYS A 294 2.47 -7.57 12.32
CA LYS A 294 2.70 -7.94 10.92
C LYS A 294 3.83 -7.09 10.29
N VAL A 295 3.78 -5.77 10.51
CA VAL A 295 4.84 -4.88 10.04
C VAL A 295 6.17 -5.18 10.75
N LYS A 296 6.15 -5.40 12.06
CA LYS A 296 7.34 -5.79 12.83
C LYS A 296 7.97 -7.07 12.30
N GLU A 297 7.17 -8.09 11.97
CA GLU A 297 7.64 -9.34 11.38
C GLU A 297 8.29 -9.10 10.00
N LEU A 298 7.70 -8.27 9.14
CA LEU A 298 8.27 -7.86 7.85
C LEU A 298 9.63 -7.18 8.01
N LEU A 299 9.86 -6.52 9.14
CA LEU A 299 11.11 -5.84 9.50
C LEU A 299 12.05 -6.71 10.35
N GLU A 300 12.00 -8.04 10.20
CA GLU A 300 12.85 -8.99 10.91
C GLU A 300 12.74 -8.85 12.45
N ASN A 301 11.54 -8.62 12.95
CA ASN A 301 11.21 -8.37 14.36
C ASN A 301 11.79 -7.08 14.97
N ARG A 302 12.26 -6.15 14.16
CA ARG A 302 12.60 -4.79 14.60
C ARG A 302 11.34 -3.96 14.82
N VAL A 303 11.34 -3.14 15.88
CA VAL A 303 10.28 -2.16 16.12
C VAL A 303 10.18 -1.19 14.94
N PRO A 304 9.02 -1.08 14.26
CA PRO A 304 8.86 -0.15 13.16
C PRO A 304 8.91 1.31 13.63
N THR A 305 9.38 2.20 12.77
CA THR A 305 9.15 3.64 12.91
C THR A 305 7.71 3.98 12.51
N ARG A 306 7.24 5.21 12.77
CA ARG A 306 5.91 5.67 12.29
C ARG A 306 5.82 5.62 10.76
N MET A 307 6.91 6.00 10.08
CA MET A 307 6.99 5.95 8.63
C MET A 307 6.86 4.52 8.11
N GLU A 308 7.59 3.58 8.71
CA GLU A 308 7.51 2.17 8.35
C GLU A 308 6.13 1.58 8.67
N LEU A 309 5.58 1.88 9.84
CA LEU A 309 4.22 1.44 10.20
C LEU A 309 3.18 1.99 9.21
N PHE A 310 3.23 3.29 8.90
CA PHE A 310 2.38 3.89 7.86
C PHE A 310 2.51 3.19 6.52
N THR A 311 3.73 2.91 6.15
CA THR A 311 4.11 2.41 4.84
C THR A 311 3.65 0.96 4.62
N TYR A 312 3.70 0.13 5.66
CA TYR A 312 3.39 -1.30 5.59
C TYR A 312 2.01 -1.66 6.14
N MET A 313 1.39 -0.76 6.90
CA MET A 313 0.04 -0.96 7.43
C MET A 313 -0.99 -0.95 6.30
N GLU A 314 -2.00 -1.80 6.40
CA GLU A 314 -3.13 -1.80 5.49
C GLU A 314 -3.83 -0.43 5.48
N ASP A 315 -4.09 0.12 4.27
CA ASP A 315 -4.64 1.48 4.12
C ASP A 315 -5.97 1.65 4.86
N SER A 316 -6.81 0.62 4.88
CA SER A 316 -8.08 0.61 5.62
C SER A 316 -7.89 0.87 7.11
N VAL A 317 -6.89 0.24 7.73
CA VAL A 317 -6.56 0.43 9.15
C VAL A 317 -5.96 1.81 9.38
N TYR A 318 -5.11 2.27 8.46
CA TYR A 318 -4.57 3.63 8.50
C TYR A 318 -5.67 4.69 8.43
N GLN A 319 -6.61 4.58 7.46
CA GLN A 319 -7.73 5.51 7.33
C GLN A 319 -8.60 5.55 8.58
N TYR A 320 -8.80 4.39 9.21
CA TYR A 320 -9.48 4.33 10.50
C TYR A 320 -8.71 5.11 11.57
N CYS A 321 -7.40 4.89 11.70
CA CYS A 321 -6.56 5.65 12.64
C CYS A 321 -6.70 7.17 12.44
N MET A 322 -6.79 7.63 11.19
CA MET A 322 -6.94 9.05 10.89
C MET A 322 -8.30 9.62 11.34
N LYS A 323 -9.35 8.82 11.30
CA LYS A 323 -10.70 9.23 11.75
C LYS A 323 -10.88 9.17 13.29
N HIS A 324 -10.08 8.34 14.00
CA HIS A 324 -10.24 8.07 15.43
C HIS A 324 -8.99 8.45 16.21
N ALA A 325 -8.91 9.72 16.60
CA ALA A 325 -7.70 10.29 17.21
C ALA A 325 -7.24 9.59 18.50
N LYS A 326 -8.16 8.96 19.27
CA LYS A 326 -7.83 8.26 20.52
C LYS A 326 -7.09 6.94 20.29
N GLU A 327 -7.44 6.22 19.22
CA GLU A 327 -6.85 4.94 18.83
C GLU A 327 -5.68 5.11 17.87
N ASN A 328 -5.42 6.32 17.38
CA ASN A 328 -4.42 6.61 16.38
C ASN A 328 -2.98 6.48 16.93
N PRO A 329 -2.23 5.42 16.61
CA PRO A 329 -0.87 5.23 17.10
C PRO A 329 0.09 6.31 16.59
N PHE A 330 -0.14 6.87 15.41
CA PHE A 330 0.75 7.88 14.80
C PHE A 330 0.80 9.20 15.55
N ARG A 331 -0.19 9.47 16.44
CA ARG A 331 -0.28 10.67 17.26
C ARG A 331 0.03 10.43 18.72
N ARG A 332 0.36 9.19 19.09
CA ARG A 332 0.69 8.73 20.43
C ARG A 332 1.57 7.48 20.39
N TYR A 333 2.60 7.51 19.57
CA TYR A 333 3.35 6.31 19.22
C TYR A 333 4.12 5.74 20.42
N MET A 334 4.71 6.59 21.25
CA MET A 334 5.39 6.12 22.46
C MET A 334 4.45 5.46 23.44
N GLU A 335 3.23 6.00 23.64
CA GLU A 335 2.21 5.36 24.44
C GLU A 335 1.76 4.03 23.86
N PHE A 336 1.63 3.97 22.53
CA PHE A 336 1.26 2.75 21.85
C PHE A 336 2.35 1.67 22.01
N LEU A 337 3.62 2.01 21.85
CA LEU A 337 4.74 1.09 22.10
C LEU A 337 4.85 0.69 23.57
N GLN A 338 4.56 1.60 24.50
CA GLN A 338 4.52 1.29 25.93
C GLN A 338 3.40 0.31 26.25
N ASP A 339 2.20 0.49 25.69
CA ASP A 339 1.06 -0.42 25.85
C ASP A 339 1.41 -1.85 25.36
N LEU A 340 2.26 -1.95 24.34
CA LEU A 340 2.75 -3.21 23.78
C LEU A 340 4.03 -3.75 24.45
N GLN A 341 4.62 -3.03 25.40
CA GLN A 341 5.90 -3.35 26.06
C GLN A 341 7.08 -3.44 25.06
N GLU A 342 7.07 -2.61 24.03
CA GLU A 342 8.04 -2.62 22.93
C GLU A 342 9.07 -1.48 23.01
N LEU A 343 9.03 -0.62 24.05
CA LEU A 343 10.02 0.44 24.24
C LEU A 343 11.37 -0.15 24.70
N SER A 344 12.45 0.28 24.05
CA SER A 344 13.81 0.02 24.51
C SER A 344 14.10 0.70 25.88
N GLU A 345 15.18 0.34 26.54
CA GLU A 345 15.56 0.94 27.83
C GLU A 345 15.74 2.46 27.73
N GLU A 346 16.30 2.96 26.64
CA GLU A 346 16.51 4.37 26.41
C GLU A 346 15.17 5.10 26.14
N GLU A 347 14.29 4.48 25.38
CA GLU A 347 12.94 4.99 25.15
C GLU A 347 12.08 4.96 26.41
N GLN A 348 12.26 3.99 27.32
CA GLN A 348 11.62 3.96 28.63
C GLN A 348 12.03 5.19 29.47
N ARG A 349 13.33 5.55 29.47
CA ARG A 349 13.81 6.77 30.14
C ARG A 349 13.17 8.02 29.55
N LEU A 350 13.09 8.07 28.23
CA LEU A 350 12.46 9.17 27.51
C LEU A 350 10.95 9.26 27.84
N TYR A 351 10.27 8.11 27.91
CA TYR A 351 8.83 8.00 28.19
C TYR A 351 8.47 8.45 29.60
N HIS A 352 9.28 8.13 30.60
CA HIS A 352 9.03 8.50 31.99
C HIS A 352 9.50 9.91 32.35
N GLY A 353 10.11 10.63 31.40
CA GLY A 353 10.61 11.98 31.57
C GLY A 353 9.86 13.05 30.79
N ILE A 354 10.39 14.27 30.85
CA ILE A 354 9.87 15.43 30.14
C ILE A 354 9.89 15.23 28.59
N GLY A 355 10.76 14.33 28.12
CA GLY A 355 10.88 14.02 26.70
C GLY A 355 9.58 13.52 26.07
N ARG A 356 8.79 12.71 26.81
CA ARG A 356 7.45 12.27 26.37
C ARG A 356 6.51 13.44 26.08
N GLU A 357 6.49 14.43 26.95
CA GLU A 357 5.60 15.59 26.80
C GLU A 357 5.99 16.41 25.57
N PHE A 358 7.29 16.58 25.33
CA PHE A 358 7.78 17.28 24.15
C PHE A 358 7.50 16.50 22.86
N ILE A 359 7.72 15.19 22.84
CA ILE A 359 7.37 14.31 21.71
C ILE A 359 5.87 14.41 21.42
N ALA A 360 5.00 14.33 22.43
CA ALA A 360 3.55 14.47 22.27
C ALA A 360 3.15 15.83 21.67
N VAL A 361 3.87 16.90 22.00
CA VAL A 361 3.67 18.21 21.35
C VAL A 361 4.00 18.16 19.87
N MET A 362 5.11 17.53 19.47
CA MET A 362 5.47 17.39 18.08
C MET A 362 4.49 16.49 17.30
N GLU A 363 4.04 15.38 17.90
CA GLU A 363 3.07 14.45 17.31
C GLU A 363 1.70 15.09 17.07
N THR A 364 1.27 15.98 17.96
CA THR A 364 -0.11 16.50 17.98
C THR A 364 -0.23 17.96 17.55
N THR A 365 0.90 18.68 17.36
CA THR A 365 0.84 20.09 16.96
C THR A 365 0.00 20.28 15.71
N ASP A 366 -0.95 21.24 15.77
CA ASP A 366 -1.82 21.50 14.62
C ASP A 366 -1.05 22.09 13.43
N MET A 367 -1.35 21.61 12.24
CA MET A 367 -0.74 22.01 10.97
C MET A 367 -1.82 22.25 9.92
N GLN A 368 -2.29 23.46 9.81
CA GLN A 368 -3.08 23.89 8.64
C GLN A 368 -2.21 24.05 7.39
N LYS A 369 -0.97 24.50 7.58
CA LYS A 369 0.10 24.54 6.58
C LYS A 369 1.36 23.90 7.15
N VAL A 370 2.24 23.43 6.29
CA VAL A 370 3.46 22.69 6.64
C VAL A 370 4.53 23.51 7.37
N TYR A 371 4.29 24.79 7.59
CA TYR A 371 5.27 25.78 8.04
C TYR A 371 6.03 25.46 9.33
N LYS A 372 5.42 24.67 10.25
CA LYS A 372 6.11 24.28 11.48
C LYS A 372 7.25 23.29 11.24
N MET A 373 7.16 22.47 10.17
CA MET A 373 8.17 21.45 9.89
C MET A 373 9.56 22.04 9.63
N PRO A 374 9.75 23.01 8.71
CA PRO A 374 11.08 23.61 8.51
C PRO A 374 11.66 24.28 9.76
N ILE A 375 10.84 24.78 10.70
CA ILE A 375 11.33 25.29 11.98
C ILE A 375 11.82 24.15 12.87
N LEU A 376 11.06 23.06 12.96
CA LEU A 376 11.47 21.89 13.74
C LEU A 376 12.70 21.20 13.14
N TYR A 377 12.82 21.17 11.80
CA TYR A 377 14.05 20.70 11.13
C TYR A 377 15.28 21.56 11.43
N SER A 378 15.12 22.87 11.68
CA SER A 378 16.26 23.71 12.09
C SER A 378 16.83 23.32 13.46
N PHE A 379 15.95 22.83 14.37
CA PHE A 379 16.39 22.25 15.63
C PHE A 379 16.99 20.85 15.45
N TYR A 380 16.38 20.01 14.63
CA TYR A 380 16.85 18.64 14.38
C TYR A 380 18.26 18.59 13.77
N ASN A 381 18.56 19.46 12.80
CA ASN A 381 19.88 19.67 12.20
C ASN A 381 20.63 18.37 11.89
N ASP A 382 20.02 17.51 11.09
CA ASP A 382 20.56 16.20 10.66
C ASP A 382 21.04 15.32 11.84
N GLY A 383 20.31 15.33 12.95
CA GLY A 383 20.60 14.54 14.15
C GLY A 383 21.50 15.23 15.17
N ASN A 384 22.08 16.39 14.84
CA ASN A 384 22.79 17.24 15.80
C ASN A 384 21.83 18.26 16.42
N ILE A 385 20.96 17.80 17.30
CA ILE A 385 19.86 18.64 17.82
C ILE A 385 20.38 19.83 18.58
N ARG A 386 19.83 21.00 18.27
CA ARG A 386 20.17 22.29 18.88
C ARG A 386 19.20 22.67 19.96
N MET A 387 19.71 23.31 21.02
CA MET A 387 18.87 23.95 22.04
C MET A 387 18.33 25.30 21.57
N GLU A 388 19.08 25.99 20.74
CA GLU A 388 18.74 27.29 20.17
C GLU A 388 18.98 27.30 18.68
N VAL A 389 18.19 28.08 17.98
CA VAL A 389 18.35 28.33 16.53
C VAL A 389 18.36 29.81 16.23
N THR A 390 19.36 30.23 15.46
CA THR A 390 19.49 31.62 14.98
C THR A 390 18.55 31.88 13.80
N GLU A 391 18.39 33.15 13.44
CA GLU A 391 17.62 33.53 12.23
C GLU A 391 18.23 32.94 10.95
N GLU A 392 19.54 32.85 10.87
CA GLU A 392 20.26 32.29 9.74
C GLU A 392 19.99 30.78 9.61
N GLU A 393 20.05 30.03 10.71
CA GLU A 393 19.77 28.60 10.74
C GLU A 393 18.31 28.26 10.40
N VAL A 394 17.37 29.07 10.92
CA VAL A 394 15.97 28.98 10.54
C VAL A 394 15.79 29.25 9.06
N LEU A 395 16.39 30.31 8.52
CA LEU A 395 16.29 30.67 7.11
C LEU A 395 16.85 29.57 6.21
N LYS A 396 18.00 29.02 6.59
CA LYS A 396 18.62 27.89 5.85
C LYS A 396 17.69 26.69 5.77
N SER A 397 17.19 26.22 6.90
CA SER A 397 16.27 25.09 6.97
C SER A 397 14.95 25.37 6.22
N TRP A 398 14.42 26.59 6.36
CA TRP A 398 13.21 27.05 5.71
C TRP A 398 13.35 27.03 4.18
N LYS A 399 14.42 27.59 3.64
CA LYS A 399 14.68 27.61 2.18
C LYS A 399 14.94 26.20 1.66
N GLN A 400 15.75 25.43 2.36
CA GLN A 400 16.02 24.02 2.00
C GLN A 400 14.74 23.20 1.91
N PHE A 401 13.81 23.40 2.83
CA PHE A 401 12.52 22.73 2.83
C PHE A 401 11.63 23.14 1.66
N PHE A 402 11.45 24.46 1.44
CA PHE A 402 10.56 24.95 0.40
C PHE A 402 11.16 24.92 -1.00
N ASP A 403 12.48 24.88 -1.14
CA ASP A 403 13.15 24.67 -2.43
C ASP A 403 13.14 23.19 -2.87
N ASN A 404 12.77 22.28 -1.98
CA ASN A 404 12.68 20.86 -2.33
C ASN A 404 11.41 20.58 -3.15
N GLY A 405 11.61 20.11 -4.40
CA GLY A 405 10.54 19.67 -5.30
C GLY A 405 9.44 20.73 -5.48
N THR A 406 8.21 20.36 -5.16
CA THR A 406 7.03 21.24 -5.28
C THR A 406 6.61 21.92 -3.97
N ASN A 407 7.39 21.81 -2.91
CA ASN A 407 7.04 22.35 -1.58
C ASN A 407 6.80 23.86 -1.61
N TRP A 408 7.45 24.61 -2.52
CA TRP A 408 7.25 26.03 -2.71
C TRP A 408 5.78 26.42 -2.93
N LYS A 409 4.95 25.53 -3.51
CA LYS A 409 3.51 25.76 -3.72
C LYS A 409 2.74 25.99 -2.41
N ASP A 410 3.27 25.49 -1.30
CA ASP A 410 2.69 25.67 0.03
C ASP A 410 3.12 26.94 0.72
N PHE A 411 4.09 27.67 0.15
CA PHE A 411 4.58 28.91 0.74
C PHE A 411 3.49 29.98 0.85
N ALA A 412 2.63 30.10 -0.15
CA ALA A 412 1.44 30.96 -0.12
C ALA A 412 0.39 30.40 -1.09
N ASP A 413 -0.88 30.72 -0.84
CA ASP A 413 -1.95 30.32 -1.74
C ASP A 413 -1.78 31.00 -3.10
N ASN A 414 -1.86 30.22 -4.18
CA ASN A 414 -1.75 30.65 -5.57
C ASN A 414 -0.43 31.36 -5.94
N ILE A 415 0.66 31.10 -5.22
CA ILE A 415 1.98 31.67 -5.56
C ILE A 415 2.51 31.07 -6.85
N SER A 416 3.04 31.87 -7.76
CA SER A 416 3.79 31.38 -8.91
C SER A 416 5.22 30.99 -8.50
N TYR A 417 5.88 30.11 -9.29
CA TYR A 417 7.25 29.73 -9.04
C TYR A 417 8.21 30.94 -9.17
N GLU A 418 7.95 31.81 -10.16
CA GLU A 418 8.71 33.04 -10.37
C GLU A 418 8.62 33.98 -9.17
N ASP A 419 7.42 34.15 -8.61
CA ASP A 419 7.23 35.02 -7.44
C ASP A 419 7.91 34.43 -6.21
N TYR A 420 7.79 33.11 -6.01
CA TYR A 420 8.51 32.44 -4.94
C TYR A 420 10.04 32.63 -5.06
N LYS A 421 10.61 32.45 -6.25
CA LYS A 421 12.08 32.61 -6.48
C LYS A 421 12.58 34.06 -6.36
N ARG A 422 11.70 35.04 -6.56
CA ARG A 422 12.02 36.47 -6.36
C ARG A 422 11.99 36.89 -4.89
N MET A 423 11.51 36.06 -3.99
CA MET A 423 11.41 36.43 -2.58
C MET A 423 12.78 36.60 -1.95
N THR A 424 12.88 37.67 -1.18
CA THR A 424 14.11 37.98 -0.44
C THR A 424 14.18 37.17 0.85
N ASP A 425 15.38 36.97 1.39
CA ASP A 425 15.61 36.31 2.67
C ASP A 425 14.81 36.98 3.80
N LYS A 426 14.65 38.30 3.76
CA LYS A 426 13.84 39.06 4.71
C LYS A 426 12.36 38.66 4.66
N GLN A 427 11.80 38.41 3.46
CA GLN A 427 10.42 37.96 3.29
C GLN A 427 10.22 36.53 3.80
N HIS A 428 11.14 35.61 3.49
CA HIS A 428 11.13 34.25 4.03
C HIS A 428 11.16 34.26 5.55
N LEU A 429 12.09 35.01 6.13
CA LEU A 429 12.25 35.10 7.58
C LEU A 429 11.05 35.74 8.28
N SER A 430 10.49 36.81 7.68
CA SER A 430 9.26 37.44 8.16
C SER A 430 8.10 36.46 8.24
N LYS A 431 7.93 35.62 7.21
CA LYS A 431 6.89 34.56 7.17
C LYS A 431 7.13 33.54 8.26
N ALA A 432 8.36 33.05 8.42
CA ALA A 432 8.75 32.09 9.47
C ALA A 432 8.44 32.62 10.87
N LYS A 433 8.74 33.90 11.14
CA LYS A 433 8.50 34.54 12.43
C LYS A 433 7.02 34.78 12.72
N SER A 434 6.29 35.35 11.75
CA SER A 434 4.92 35.79 11.96
C SER A 434 3.92 34.63 12.06
N MET A 435 4.24 33.47 11.55
CA MET A 435 3.35 32.30 11.53
C MET A 435 3.91 31.15 12.40
N PRO A 436 4.82 30.28 11.92
CA PRO A 436 5.15 29.05 12.66
C PRO A 436 5.86 29.29 13.98
N ILE A 437 6.81 30.22 14.05
CA ILE A 437 7.53 30.51 15.32
C ILE A 437 6.55 31.06 16.35
N LYS A 438 5.70 32.01 15.98
CA LYS A 438 4.67 32.55 16.86
C LYS A 438 3.74 31.44 17.38
N TYR A 439 3.27 30.55 16.49
CA TYR A 439 2.37 29.47 16.88
C TYR A 439 3.05 28.37 17.68
N LEU A 440 4.32 28.03 17.41
CA LEU A 440 5.09 27.10 18.24
C LEU A 440 5.23 27.63 19.68
N LYS A 441 5.51 28.91 19.86
CA LYS A 441 5.54 29.53 21.19
C LYS A 441 4.18 29.49 21.91
N ALA A 442 3.09 29.76 21.17
CA ALA A 442 1.76 29.81 21.74
C ALA A 442 1.18 28.41 22.07
N SER A 443 1.38 27.42 21.21
CA SER A 443 0.76 26.09 21.33
C SER A 443 1.72 24.97 21.74
N GLY A 444 3.00 25.27 21.89
CA GLY A 444 4.05 24.28 22.20
C GLY A 444 4.19 23.96 23.71
N LYS A 445 3.15 24.19 24.52
CA LYS A 445 3.12 23.91 25.97
C LYS A 445 4.34 24.44 26.74
N GLY A 446 4.89 25.57 26.31
CA GLY A 446 6.05 26.21 26.95
C GLY A 446 7.41 25.56 26.62
N PHE A 447 7.48 24.62 25.71
CA PHE A 447 8.74 24.02 25.29
C PHE A 447 9.56 24.92 24.35
N PHE A 448 8.90 25.84 23.63
CA PHE A 448 9.52 26.81 22.74
C PHE A 448 9.53 28.18 23.39
N ILE A 449 10.71 28.69 23.69
CA ILE A 449 10.90 29.94 24.46
C ILE A 449 11.63 31.00 23.66
N GLU A 450 11.48 32.26 24.06
CA GLU A 450 12.31 33.36 23.57
C GLU A 450 13.66 33.35 24.27
N LYS A 451 14.71 33.60 23.51
CA LYS A 451 16.06 33.77 24.03
C LYS A 451 16.76 34.87 23.22
N GLU A 452 17.38 35.81 23.92
CA GLU A 452 18.09 36.91 23.29
C GLU A 452 19.19 36.41 22.34
N GLY A 453 19.29 36.99 21.14
CA GLY A 453 20.19 36.57 20.09
C GLY A 453 19.79 35.37 19.26
N TYR A 454 18.64 34.74 19.55
CA TYR A 454 18.12 33.56 18.81
C TYR A 454 16.73 33.82 18.25
N ALA A 455 16.40 33.13 17.16
CA ALA A 455 15.04 33.16 16.59
C ALA A 455 14.03 32.39 17.46
N LEU A 456 14.50 31.29 18.07
CA LEU A 456 13.71 30.41 18.93
C LEU A 456 14.68 29.53 19.74
N ALA A 457 14.28 29.14 20.96
CA ALA A 457 15.02 28.22 21.78
C ALA A 457 14.10 27.15 22.40
N LEU A 458 14.67 26.00 22.74
CA LEU A 458 14.01 24.97 23.54
C LEU A 458 14.22 25.28 25.04
N ARG A 459 13.28 24.81 25.83
CA ARG A 459 13.34 24.93 27.30
C ARG A 459 14.53 24.13 27.85
N GLU A 460 15.24 24.70 28.82
CA GLU A 460 16.54 24.21 29.31
C GLU A 460 16.50 22.77 29.85
N ASP A 461 15.39 22.32 30.41
CA ASP A 461 15.20 20.96 30.92
C ASP A 461 15.19 19.86 29.83
N LEU A 462 15.20 20.24 28.57
CA LEU A 462 15.38 19.31 27.45
C LEU A 462 16.86 19.05 27.11
N LYS A 463 17.81 19.76 27.71
CA LYS A 463 19.21 19.74 27.33
C LYS A 463 19.85 18.34 27.34
N ASP A 464 19.58 17.57 28.40
CA ASP A 464 20.07 16.20 28.51
C ASP A 464 19.28 15.22 27.63
N ILE A 465 17.99 15.50 27.41
CA ILE A 465 17.07 14.68 26.63
C ILE A 465 17.46 14.69 25.14
N ILE A 466 17.80 15.84 24.58
CA ILE A 466 18.14 15.95 23.15
C ILE A 466 19.44 15.20 22.77
N GLN A 467 20.25 14.77 23.75
CA GLN A 467 21.46 13.98 23.51
C GLN A 467 21.17 12.48 23.35
N LEU A 468 19.98 12.01 23.81
CA LEU A 468 19.59 10.61 23.70
C LEU A 468 19.37 10.21 22.25
N GLU A 469 19.95 9.09 21.82
CA GLU A 469 19.73 8.56 20.47
C GLU A 469 18.27 8.23 20.21
N ALA A 470 17.57 7.70 21.22
CA ALA A 470 16.12 7.48 21.15
C ALA A 470 15.34 8.78 20.88
N PHE A 471 15.73 9.90 21.48
CA PHE A 471 15.08 11.20 21.23
C PHE A 471 15.33 11.68 19.79
N LYS A 472 16.58 11.56 19.31
CA LYS A 472 16.96 11.93 17.93
C LYS A 472 16.17 11.10 16.91
N ALA A 473 16.09 9.78 17.15
CA ALA A 473 15.32 8.86 16.29
C ALA A 473 13.82 9.20 16.28
N GLN A 474 13.21 9.42 17.46
CA GLN A 474 11.80 9.80 17.56
C GLN A 474 11.52 11.16 16.90
N MET A 475 12.39 12.15 17.08
CA MET A 475 12.24 13.46 16.44
C MET A 475 12.30 13.35 14.92
N LYS A 476 13.26 12.62 14.37
CA LYS A 476 13.38 12.36 12.95
C LYS A 476 12.11 11.73 12.38
N ASP A 477 11.70 10.62 12.97
CA ASP A 477 10.53 9.87 12.54
C ASP A 477 9.25 10.71 12.57
N ILE A 478 9.06 11.55 13.60
CA ILE A 478 7.92 12.48 13.67
C ILE A 478 7.97 13.50 12.54
N LEU A 479 9.12 14.10 12.28
CA LEU A 479 9.26 15.13 11.25
C LEU A 479 8.99 14.55 9.85
N GLU A 480 9.53 13.38 9.55
CA GLU A 480 9.31 12.67 8.30
C GLU A 480 7.84 12.27 8.13
N TYR A 481 7.27 11.60 9.13
CA TYR A 481 5.88 11.16 9.08
C TYR A 481 4.89 12.34 8.98
N ARG A 482 5.04 13.40 9.81
CA ARG A 482 4.15 14.55 9.80
C ARG A 482 4.23 15.35 8.50
N THR A 483 5.40 15.43 7.90
CA THR A 483 5.58 16.06 6.58
C THR A 483 4.86 15.25 5.50
N MET A 484 5.06 13.94 5.48
CA MET A 484 4.38 13.02 4.56
C MET A 484 2.85 13.07 4.75
N GLU A 485 2.35 12.94 6.00
CA GLU A 485 0.92 13.01 6.32
C GLU A 485 0.27 14.30 5.79
N TYR A 486 0.96 15.43 5.95
CA TYR A 486 0.49 16.72 5.44
C TYR A 486 0.33 16.71 3.92
N TYR A 487 1.36 16.28 3.18
CA TYR A 487 1.32 16.26 1.72
C TYR A 487 0.33 15.23 1.18
N ARG A 488 0.23 14.06 1.77
CA ARG A 488 -0.79 13.06 1.42
C ARG A 488 -2.21 13.63 1.56
N ARG A 489 -2.53 14.24 2.70
CA ARG A 489 -3.83 14.83 2.96
C ARG A 489 -4.17 15.95 1.95
N ARG A 490 -3.23 16.82 1.66
CA ARG A 490 -3.39 17.88 0.66
C ARG A 490 -3.64 17.32 -0.73
N TYR A 491 -2.97 16.25 -1.08
CA TYR A 491 -3.11 15.57 -2.35
C TYR A 491 -4.51 15.00 -2.55
N LEU A 492 -5.02 14.26 -1.55
CA LEU A 492 -6.37 13.69 -1.57
C LEU A 492 -7.46 14.77 -1.65
N GLN A 493 -7.23 15.95 -1.07
CA GLN A 493 -8.16 17.09 -1.18
C GLN A 493 -8.10 17.79 -2.55
N GLY A 494 -6.94 17.81 -3.20
CA GLY A 494 -6.76 18.40 -4.54
C GLY A 494 -7.33 17.55 -5.68
N SER A 495 -7.55 16.25 -5.45
CA SER A 495 -8.14 15.33 -6.44
C SER A 495 -9.67 15.38 -6.48
N GLN A 496 -10.31 16.21 -5.63
CA GLN A 496 -11.77 16.41 -5.59
C GLN A 496 -12.23 17.72 -6.26
N ILE A 497 -11.33 18.43 -6.91
CA ILE A 497 -11.60 19.59 -7.76
C ILE A 497 -11.17 19.21 -9.20
#